data_f257d0d93058ec237c63044077e0637a
#
_entry.id   f257d0d93058ec237c63044077e0637a
#
_cell.length_a   1.000
_cell.length_b   1.000
_cell.length_c   1.000
_cell.angle_alpha   90.00
_cell.angle_beta   90.00
_cell.angle_gamma   90.00
#
_symmetry.space_group_name_H-M   'P 1'
#
loop_
_entity.id
_entity.type
_entity.pdbx_description
1 polymer ?
#
loop_
_entity_poly.entity_id
_entity_poly.type
_entity_poly.pdbx_seq_one_letter_code
_entity_poly.pdbx_strand_id
1 'polypeptide(L)'
;MKVYKATDKDMKCRGFQYTLGKTAEVDGDIELCERGLHACEMPLDVLGYYVPGDGSRYFEAELDEVSNKKSDDTKRVGKKLTLSAEIGIPGLVKAQVEYVKAQCDFDNAIKKADAEKKNHATGDSGAASATGERGAASATGWSGAASATGWSGAAYATGERGAASATG
;
A
#
# COMPACT_ATOMS: atom_id res chain seq x y z
N MET A 1 -10.49 -1.03 -15.65
CA MET A 1 -9.90 -0.77 -14.33
C MET A 1 -8.40 -1.02 -14.35
N LYS A 2 -7.60 -0.21 -13.61
CA LYS A 2 -6.15 -0.44 -13.49
C LYS A 2 -5.87 -1.69 -12.66
N VAL A 3 -4.99 -2.55 -13.17
CA VAL A 3 -4.57 -3.81 -12.55
C VAL A 3 -3.11 -4.10 -12.87
N TYR A 4 -2.58 -5.17 -12.27
CA TYR A 4 -1.22 -5.64 -12.49
C TYR A 4 -1.24 -7.10 -12.96
N LYS A 5 -0.40 -7.38 -13.94
CA LYS A 5 -0.30 -8.70 -14.58
C LYS A 5 1.14 -9.20 -14.53
N ALA A 6 1.30 -10.47 -14.23
CA ALA A 6 2.56 -11.17 -14.44
C ALA A 6 2.41 -12.26 -15.50
N THR A 7 3.50 -12.55 -16.19
CA THR A 7 3.63 -13.58 -17.23
C THR A 7 4.95 -14.31 -17.06
N ASP A 8 5.13 -15.41 -17.80
CA ASP A 8 6.45 -16.00 -17.99
C ASP A 8 7.36 -15.08 -18.87
N LYS A 9 8.59 -15.53 -19.13
CA LYS A 9 9.59 -14.84 -19.95
C LYS A 9 9.12 -14.56 -21.39
N ASP A 10 8.23 -15.41 -21.92
CA ASP A 10 7.72 -15.35 -23.28
C ASP A 10 6.39 -14.56 -23.38
N MET A 11 6.02 -13.83 -22.33
CA MET A 11 4.74 -13.11 -22.20
C MET A 11 3.52 -14.04 -22.28
N LYS A 12 3.62 -15.27 -21.75
CA LYS A 12 2.51 -16.21 -21.67
C LYS A 12 2.02 -16.35 -20.23
N CYS A 13 0.73 -16.60 -20.10
CA CYS A 13 0.10 -17.01 -18.86
C CYS A 13 -0.90 -18.13 -19.14
N ARG A 14 -0.69 -19.30 -18.56
CA ARG A 14 -1.51 -20.52 -18.81
C ARG A 14 -1.70 -20.80 -20.32
N GLY A 15 -0.61 -20.65 -21.09
CA GLY A 15 -0.63 -20.90 -22.55
C GLY A 15 -1.20 -19.75 -23.40
N PHE A 16 -1.84 -18.75 -22.81
CA PHE A 16 -2.32 -17.58 -23.53
C PHE A 16 -1.18 -16.60 -23.77
N GLN A 17 -1.00 -16.18 -25.02
CA GLN A 17 0.04 -15.23 -25.44
C GLN A 17 -0.45 -13.79 -25.32
N TYR A 18 0.27 -12.96 -24.55
CA TYR A 18 0.03 -11.54 -24.45
C TYR A 18 0.99 -10.75 -25.36
N THR A 19 0.59 -9.56 -25.74
CA THR A 19 1.42 -8.61 -26.50
C THR A 19 1.26 -7.22 -25.86
N LEU A 20 2.36 -6.56 -25.59
CA LEU A 20 2.35 -5.20 -25.02
C LEU A 20 1.58 -4.23 -25.96
N GLY A 21 0.71 -3.42 -25.40
CA GLY A 21 -0.11 -2.45 -26.11
C GLY A 21 -1.28 -3.05 -26.91
N LYS A 22 -1.47 -4.38 -26.91
CA LYS A 22 -2.61 -5.02 -27.57
C LYS A 22 -3.59 -5.55 -26.55
N THR A 23 -4.86 -5.36 -26.82
CA THR A 23 -5.94 -5.92 -25.99
C THR A 23 -6.08 -7.42 -26.30
N ALA A 24 -5.93 -8.23 -25.26
CA ALA A 24 -6.31 -9.62 -25.24
C ALA A 24 -7.82 -9.70 -24.97
N GLU A 25 -8.53 -10.60 -25.64
CA GLU A 25 -9.97 -10.75 -25.47
C GLU A 25 -10.34 -12.23 -25.42
N VAL A 26 -11.34 -12.57 -24.59
CA VAL A 26 -11.92 -13.91 -24.49
C VAL A 26 -13.44 -13.83 -24.61
N ASP A 27 -14.00 -14.73 -25.39
CA ASP A 27 -15.44 -14.82 -25.59
C ASP A 27 -16.13 -15.67 -24.51
N GLY A 28 -17.44 -15.46 -24.39
CA GLY A 28 -18.32 -16.23 -23.51
C GLY A 28 -18.25 -15.81 -22.04
N ASP A 29 -18.72 -16.70 -21.17
CA ASP A 29 -18.78 -16.42 -19.74
C ASP A 29 -17.40 -16.47 -19.10
N ILE A 30 -17.18 -15.59 -18.13
CA ILE A 30 -15.95 -15.53 -17.35
C ILE A 30 -16.20 -16.04 -15.93
N GLU A 31 -15.23 -16.79 -15.41
CA GLU A 31 -15.28 -17.30 -14.05
C GLU A 31 -13.94 -17.17 -13.36
N LEU A 32 -13.97 -16.63 -12.13
CA LEU A 32 -12.75 -16.39 -11.35
C LEU A 32 -12.03 -17.72 -11.07
N CYS A 33 -10.73 -17.75 -11.35
CA CYS A 33 -9.84 -18.89 -11.27
C CYS A 33 -10.01 -19.97 -12.37
N GLU A 34 -11.07 -19.92 -13.16
CA GLU A 34 -11.35 -20.90 -14.20
C GLU A 34 -11.20 -20.33 -15.61
N ARG A 35 -12.06 -19.39 -15.98
CA ARG A 35 -12.12 -18.88 -17.36
C ARG A 35 -12.11 -17.36 -17.39
N GLY A 36 -11.25 -16.78 -18.22
CA GLY A 36 -11.11 -15.33 -18.41
C GLY A 36 -9.68 -14.87 -18.24
N LEU A 37 -9.49 -13.57 -18.37
CA LEU A 37 -8.20 -12.90 -18.23
C LEU A 37 -8.06 -12.40 -16.79
N HIS A 38 -7.05 -12.89 -16.09
CA HIS A 38 -6.85 -12.64 -14.67
C HIS A 38 -5.71 -11.65 -14.45
N ALA A 39 -5.90 -10.73 -13.52
CA ALA A 39 -4.90 -9.78 -13.04
C ALA A 39 -5.19 -9.41 -11.58
N CYS A 40 -4.28 -8.73 -10.89
CA CYS A 40 -4.43 -8.35 -9.50
C CYS A 40 -4.62 -6.83 -9.37
N GLU A 41 -5.49 -6.39 -8.47
CA GLU A 41 -5.61 -4.96 -8.15
C GLU A 41 -4.37 -4.47 -7.37
N MET A 42 -3.90 -5.28 -6.41
CA MET A 42 -2.73 -4.96 -5.63
C MET A 42 -1.46 -5.42 -6.36
N PRO A 43 -0.49 -4.51 -6.58
CA PRO A 43 0.67 -4.79 -7.42
C PRO A 43 1.49 -6.01 -7.01
N LEU A 44 1.78 -6.17 -5.72
CA LEU A 44 2.65 -7.25 -5.25
C LEU A 44 1.97 -8.62 -5.22
N ASP A 45 0.64 -8.71 -5.32
CA ASP A 45 -0.08 -9.99 -5.34
C ASP A 45 0.29 -10.84 -6.55
N VAL A 46 0.76 -10.22 -7.65
CA VAL A 46 1.23 -10.94 -8.83
C VAL A 46 2.43 -11.84 -8.54
N LEU A 47 3.22 -11.54 -7.51
CA LEU A 47 4.38 -12.34 -7.11
C LEU A 47 3.99 -13.71 -6.53
N GLY A 48 2.78 -13.84 -6.02
CA GLY A 48 2.22 -15.13 -5.59
C GLY A 48 1.96 -16.11 -6.74
N TYR A 49 1.88 -15.60 -7.98
CA TYR A 49 1.64 -16.41 -9.18
C TYR A 49 2.87 -16.58 -10.04
N TYR A 50 3.73 -15.58 -10.11
CA TYR A 50 4.96 -15.56 -10.89
C TYR A 50 6.08 -15.01 -10.01
N VAL A 51 6.88 -15.90 -9.45
CA VAL A 51 7.97 -15.50 -8.54
C VAL A 51 9.11 -14.83 -9.31
N PRO A 52 9.81 -13.87 -8.67
CA PRO A 52 11.03 -13.29 -9.24
C PRO A 52 12.13 -14.35 -9.40
N GLY A 53 12.92 -14.24 -10.46
CA GLY A 53 14.08 -15.11 -10.70
C GLY A 53 13.90 -16.11 -11.85
N ASP A 54 12.67 -16.46 -12.22
CA ASP A 54 12.36 -17.43 -13.30
C ASP A 54 12.13 -16.76 -14.67
N GLY A 55 12.63 -15.54 -14.84
CA GLY A 55 12.37 -14.76 -16.05
C GLY A 55 10.95 -14.18 -16.12
N SER A 56 10.23 -14.20 -15.01
CA SER A 56 8.89 -13.62 -14.91
C SER A 56 8.89 -12.14 -15.23
N ARG A 57 7.87 -11.69 -15.97
CA ARG A 57 7.71 -10.31 -16.42
C ARG A 57 6.47 -9.70 -15.79
N TYR A 58 6.55 -8.41 -15.43
CA TYR A 58 5.51 -7.73 -14.66
C TYR A 58 5.07 -6.44 -15.35
N PHE A 59 3.75 -6.24 -15.43
CA PHE A 59 3.12 -5.19 -16.22
C PHE A 59 2.07 -4.44 -15.44
N GLU A 60 1.97 -3.14 -15.70
CA GLU A 60 0.71 -2.42 -15.54
C GLU A 60 -0.24 -2.82 -16.66
N ALA A 61 -1.51 -2.96 -16.34
CA ALA A 61 -2.53 -3.38 -17.30
C ALA A 61 -3.89 -2.72 -17.00
N GLU A 62 -4.74 -2.74 -18.01
CA GLU A 62 -6.15 -2.39 -17.87
C GLU A 62 -7.00 -3.64 -18.10
N LEU A 63 -7.97 -3.86 -17.20
CA LEU A 63 -8.92 -4.96 -17.25
C LEU A 63 -10.33 -4.41 -17.43
N ASP A 64 -11.03 -4.90 -18.45
CA ASP A 64 -12.38 -4.49 -18.77
C ASP A 64 -13.36 -5.67 -18.78
N GLU A 65 -14.65 -5.34 -18.72
CA GLU A 65 -15.74 -6.32 -18.58
C GLU A 65 -15.49 -7.28 -17.41
N VAL A 66 -15.26 -6.68 -16.22
CA VAL A 66 -14.79 -7.36 -15.01
C VAL A 66 -15.96 -8.00 -14.27
N SER A 67 -15.77 -9.24 -13.83
CA SER A 67 -16.72 -9.93 -12.95
C SER A 67 -16.76 -9.27 -11.55
N ASN A 68 -17.93 -9.25 -10.94
CA ASN A 68 -18.11 -8.79 -9.56
C ASN A 68 -17.54 -9.76 -8.50
N LYS A 69 -17.19 -10.99 -8.90
CA LYS A 69 -16.59 -11.99 -8.00
C LYS A 69 -15.19 -11.55 -7.59
N LYS A 70 -14.86 -11.73 -6.32
CA LYS A 70 -13.54 -11.49 -5.73
C LYS A 70 -13.01 -12.78 -5.12
N SER A 71 -11.69 -13.00 -5.14
CA SER A 71 -11.03 -14.04 -4.35
C SER A 71 -10.50 -13.44 -3.03
N ASP A 72 -9.92 -14.28 -2.19
CA ASP A 72 -9.30 -13.87 -0.91
C ASP A 72 -8.12 -12.92 -1.11
N ASP A 73 -7.45 -13.02 -2.27
CA ASP A 73 -6.49 -12.04 -2.75
C ASP A 73 -7.18 -10.98 -3.64
N THR A 74 -6.43 -10.01 -4.16
CA THR A 74 -6.98 -8.95 -5.01
C THR A 74 -7.14 -9.34 -6.48
N LYS A 75 -7.11 -10.63 -6.79
CA LYS A 75 -7.26 -11.15 -8.15
C LYS A 75 -8.66 -10.85 -8.72
N ARG A 76 -8.67 -10.40 -9.95
CA ARG A 76 -9.85 -10.11 -10.75
C ARG A 76 -9.85 -10.89 -12.06
N VAL A 77 -11.02 -11.08 -12.61
CA VAL A 77 -11.20 -11.68 -13.93
C VAL A 77 -12.05 -10.78 -14.80
N GLY A 78 -11.63 -10.60 -16.04
CA GLY A 78 -12.34 -9.82 -17.05
C GLY A 78 -12.27 -10.48 -18.42
N LYS A 79 -13.03 -9.94 -19.37
CA LYS A 79 -13.03 -10.41 -20.77
C LYS A 79 -11.92 -9.79 -21.60
N LYS A 80 -11.52 -8.55 -21.27
CA LYS A 80 -10.51 -7.80 -22.02
C LYS A 80 -9.38 -7.36 -21.10
N LEU A 81 -8.15 -7.56 -21.53
CA LEU A 81 -6.97 -7.13 -20.80
C LEU A 81 -5.92 -6.55 -21.74
N THR A 82 -5.51 -5.33 -21.47
CA THR A 82 -4.46 -4.63 -22.22
C THR A 82 -3.24 -4.43 -21.33
N LEU A 83 -2.08 -4.98 -21.73
CA LEU A 83 -0.80 -4.68 -21.08
C LEU A 83 -0.35 -3.28 -21.49
N SER A 84 -0.28 -2.34 -20.55
CA SER A 84 0.04 -0.94 -20.81
C SER A 84 1.53 -0.67 -20.80
N ALA A 85 2.25 -1.18 -19.78
CA ALA A 85 3.68 -0.99 -19.63
C ALA A 85 4.33 -2.15 -18.88
N GLU A 86 5.55 -2.53 -19.27
CA GLU A 86 6.38 -3.41 -18.47
C GLU A 86 7.11 -2.61 -17.39
N ILE A 87 6.97 -2.98 -16.13
CA ILE A 87 7.45 -2.19 -15.00
C ILE A 87 8.51 -2.89 -14.15
N GLY A 88 8.65 -4.20 -14.27
CA GLY A 88 9.57 -5.00 -13.45
C GLY A 88 9.30 -4.91 -11.95
N ILE A 89 10.19 -5.46 -11.14
CA ILE A 89 10.07 -5.44 -9.67
C ILE A 89 10.12 -4.01 -9.09
N PRO A 90 11.05 -3.12 -9.50
CA PRO A 90 11.06 -1.76 -8.97
C PRO A 90 9.75 -1.00 -9.23
N GLY A 91 9.15 -1.20 -10.40
CA GLY A 91 7.87 -0.60 -10.75
C GLY A 91 6.71 -1.17 -9.91
N LEU A 92 6.70 -2.49 -9.66
CA LEU A 92 5.71 -3.10 -8.75
C LEU A 92 5.80 -2.53 -7.34
N VAL A 93 7.01 -2.38 -6.80
CA VAL A 93 7.21 -1.81 -5.45
C VAL A 93 6.70 -0.37 -5.40
N LYS A 94 7.06 0.45 -6.40
CA LYS A 94 6.55 1.83 -6.49
C LYS A 94 5.02 1.86 -6.57
N ALA A 95 4.44 1.05 -7.42
CA ALA A 95 2.99 0.96 -7.59
C ALA A 95 2.29 0.48 -6.31
N GLN A 96 2.89 -0.46 -5.57
CA GLN A 96 2.39 -0.92 -4.28
C GLN A 96 2.33 0.21 -3.24
N VAL A 97 3.39 1.01 -3.17
CA VAL A 97 3.41 2.18 -2.27
C VAL A 97 2.27 3.15 -2.60
N GLU A 98 2.08 3.46 -3.88
CA GLU A 98 0.99 4.35 -4.31
C GLU A 98 -0.40 3.73 -4.07
N TYR A 99 -0.55 2.42 -4.28
CA TYR A 99 -1.79 1.70 -3.97
C TYR A 99 -2.13 1.81 -2.48
N VAL A 100 -1.16 1.54 -1.60
CA VAL A 100 -1.36 1.63 -0.14
C VAL A 100 -1.67 3.06 0.28
N LYS A 101 -0.95 4.05 -0.25
CA LYS A 101 -1.23 5.47 0.03
C LYS A 101 -2.66 5.86 -0.36
N ALA A 102 -3.16 5.38 -1.50
CA ALA A 102 -4.52 5.67 -1.95
C ALA A 102 -5.60 5.02 -1.05
N GLN A 103 -5.27 3.92 -0.37
CA GLN A 103 -6.17 3.26 0.60
C GLN A 103 -6.08 3.87 2.01
N CYS A 104 -5.01 4.61 2.31
CA CYS A 104 -4.82 5.25 3.60
C CYS A 104 -5.46 6.64 3.61
N ASP A 105 -6.36 6.87 4.55
CA ASP A 105 -6.92 8.19 4.80
C ASP A 105 -6.00 8.96 5.77
N PHE A 106 -4.87 9.45 5.25
CA PHE A 106 -3.89 10.19 6.05
C PHE A 106 -4.46 11.46 6.67
N ASP A 107 -5.36 12.16 5.96
CA ASP A 107 -5.95 13.40 6.46
C ASP A 107 -6.82 13.16 7.68
N ASN A 108 -7.64 12.09 7.66
CA ASN A 108 -8.44 11.71 8.81
C ASN A 108 -7.59 11.11 9.93
N ALA A 109 -6.51 10.39 9.61
CA ALA A 109 -5.57 9.89 10.61
C ALA A 109 -4.87 11.03 11.35
N ILE A 110 -4.43 12.08 10.64
CA ILE A 110 -3.84 13.28 11.23
C ILE A 110 -4.88 14.00 12.10
N LYS A 111 -6.07 14.28 11.57
CA LYS A 111 -7.16 14.92 12.33
C LYS A 111 -7.53 14.13 13.59
N LYS A 112 -7.55 12.80 13.51
CA LYS A 112 -7.83 11.93 14.65
C LYS A 112 -6.71 11.97 15.68
N ALA A 113 -5.44 11.96 15.24
CA ALA A 113 -4.29 12.10 16.12
C ALA A 113 -4.30 13.48 16.85
N ASP A 114 -4.64 14.55 16.13
CA ASP A 114 -4.80 15.89 16.69
C ASP A 114 -5.98 15.95 17.68
N ALA A 115 -7.08 15.30 17.36
CA ALA A 115 -8.26 15.25 18.23
C ALA A 115 -8.00 14.44 19.51
N GLU A 116 -7.21 13.36 19.41
CA GLU A 116 -6.75 12.58 20.57
C GLU A 116 -5.61 13.24 21.34
N LYS A 117 -5.14 14.41 20.88
CA LYS A 117 -4.03 15.19 21.49
C LYS A 117 -2.77 14.38 21.71
N LYS A 118 -2.47 13.49 20.79
CA LYS A 118 -1.22 12.74 20.74
C LYS A 118 -0.24 13.47 19.84
N ASN A 119 0.84 14.01 20.40
CA ASN A 119 1.86 14.73 19.66
C ASN A 119 3.16 13.93 19.59
N HIS A 120 3.72 13.84 18.40
CA HIS A 120 5.01 13.20 18.15
C HIS A 120 5.93 14.16 17.40
N ALA A 121 7.12 14.37 17.91
CA ALA A 121 8.15 15.20 17.29
C ALA A 121 9.44 14.41 17.08
N THR A 122 10.04 14.55 15.91
CA THR A 122 11.33 13.95 15.53
C THR A 122 12.28 15.03 15.01
N GLY A 123 13.57 14.85 15.26
CA GLY A 123 14.62 15.78 14.82
C GLY A 123 15.56 16.13 15.96
N ASP A 124 16.70 16.77 15.66
CA ASP A 124 17.77 17.03 16.62
C ASP A 124 17.31 17.79 17.88
N SER A 125 16.27 18.62 17.77
CA SER A 125 15.65 19.36 18.87
C SER A 125 14.13 19.22 18.86
N GLY A 126 13.62 18.00 18.67
CA GLY A 126 12.18 17.74 18.60
C GLY A 126 11.47 18.09 19.91
N ALA A 127 10.37 18.87 19.83
CA ALA A 127 9.54 19.21 20.97
C ALA A 127 8.08 18.78 20.73
N ALA A 128 7.48 18.05 21.65
CA ALA A 128 6.10 17.61 21.59
C ALA A 128 5.35 18.01 22.86
N SER A 129 4.11 18.51 22.71
CA SER A 129 3.24 18.86 23.83
C SER A 129 1.84 18.29 23.62
N ALA A 130 1.28 17.69 24.64
CA ALA A 130 -0.09 17.18 24.62
C ALA A 130 -0.85 17.64 25.85
N THR A 131 -2.10 18.12 25.68
CA THR A 131 -2.99 18.54 26.76
C THR A 131 -4.33 17.85 26.67
N GLY A 132 -4.90 17.43 27.80
CA GLY A 132 -6.21 16.78 27.84
C GLY A 132 -6.21 15.56 28.77
N GLU A 133 -7.38 14.97 29.02
CA GLU A 133 -7.53 13.88 30.01
C GLU A 133 -6.58 12.69 29.79
N ARG A 134 -6.24 12.39 28.52
CA ARG A 134 -5.32 11.30 28.13
C ARG A 134 -4.28 11.77 27.13
N GLY A 135 -3.69 12.93 27.35
CA GLY A 135 -2.68 13.49 26.47
C GLY A 135 -1.43 12.62 26.43
N ALA A 136 -0.93 12.31 25.23
CA ALA A 136 0.32 11.60 25.02
C ALA A 136 1.27 12.41 24.14
N ALA A 137 2.49 12.65 24.61
CA ALA A 137 3.53 13.34 23.87
C ALA A 137 4.78 12.47 23.74
N SER A 138 5.35 12.41 22.54
CA SER A 138 6.60 11.69 22.29
C SER A 138 7.56 12.55 21.50
N ALA A 139 8.77 12.68 21.96
CA ALA A 139 9.84 13.40 21.27
C ALA A 139 11.08 12.49 21.12
N THR A 140 11.62 12.45 19.90
CA THR A 140 12.84 11.68 19.61
C THR A 140 13.88 12.58 18.95
N GLY A 141 15.12 12.49 19.35
CA GLY A 141 16.21 13.29 18.83
C GLY A 141 17.25 13.63 19.88
N TRP A 142 18.36 14.22 19.50
CA TRP A 142 19.47 14.54 20.40
C TRP A 142 19.03 15.33 21.65
N SER A 143 18.17 16.34 21.50
CA SER A 143 17.62 17.17 22.58
C SER A 143 16.09 17.14 22.56
N GLY A 144 15.49 15.97 22.54
CA GLY A 144 14.04 15.81 22.52
C GLY A 144 13.37 16.27 23.82
N ALA A 145 12.31 17.09 23.74
CA ALA A 145 11.50 17.49 24.87
C ALA A 145 10.03 17.09 24.69
N ALA A 146 9.46 16.36 25.66
CA ALA A 146 8.05 15.98 25.65
C ALA A 146 7.35 16.46 26.91
N SER A 147 6.17 17.08 26.77
CA SER A 147 5.33 17.49 27.88
C SER A 147 3.90 17.02 27.70
N ALA A 148 3.33 16.37 28.72
CA ALA A 148 1.94 15.97 28.72
C ALA A 148 1.26 16.49 30.00
N THR A 149 0.09 17.12 29.83
CA THR A 149 -0.72 17.62 30.96
C THR A 149 -2.13 17.06 30.89
N GLY A 150 -2.64 16.56 32.00
CA GLY A 150 -3.98 16.00 32.09
C GLY A 150 -4.01 14.73 32.95
N TRP A 151 -5.19 14.32 33.40
CA TRP A 151 -5.38 13.27 34.41
C TRP A 151 -4.58 11.98 34.11
N SER A 152 -4.43 11.56 32.87
CA SER A 152 -3.64 10.38 32.47
C SER A 152 -2.65 10.73 31.37
N GLY A 153 -1.94 11.83 31.55
CA GLY A 153 -0.92 12.31 30.62
C GLY A 153 0.31 11.39 30.61
N ALA A 154 0.81 11.07 29.41
CA ALA A 154 2.04 10.32 29.23
C ALA A 154 3.03 11.11 28.35
N ALA A 155 4.27 11.27 28.83
CA ALA A 155 5.33 11.92 28.09
C ALA A 155 6.52 10.96 27.95
N TYR A 156 7.07 10.90 26.74
CA TYR A 156 8.21 10.04 26.43
C TYR A 156 9.24 10.80 25.60
N ALA A 157 10.45 10.92 26.07
CA ALA A 157 11.55 11.53 25.32
C ALA A 157 12.75 10.59 25.23
N THR A 158 13.28 10.44 24.00
CA THR A 158 14.50 9.65 23.75
C THR A 158 15.54 10.53 23.08
N GLY A 159 16.77 10.35 23.49
CA GLY A 159 17.91 11.10 22.99
C GLY A 159 18.93 11.35 24.10
N GLU A 160 20.13 11.78 23.77
CA GLU A 160 21.22 11.96 24.75
C GLU A 160 20.89 13.05 25.78
N ARG A 161 20.05 14.03 25.42
CA ARG A 161 19.53 15.10 26.28
C ARG A 161 18.01 15.18 26.25
N GLY A 162 17.36 14.00 26.28
CA GLY A 162 15.90 13.91 26.30
C GLY A 162 15.32 14.36 27.63
N ALA A 163 14.24 15.17 27.60
CA ALA A 163 13.48 15.58 28.77
C ALA A 163 12.00 15.25 28.60
N ALA A 164 11.39 14.57 29.56
CA ALA A 164 9.98 14.25 29.56
C ALA A 164 9.33 14.73 30.87
N SER A 165 8.16 15.36 30.78
CA SER A 165 7.36 15.80 31.91
C SER A 165 5.89 15.43 31.70
N ALA A 166 5.32 14.73 32.68
CA ALA A 166 3.89 14.43 32.72
C ALA A 166 3.32 14.95 34.05
N THR A 167 2.24 15.74 33.96
CA THR A 167 1.52 16.27 35.13
C THR A 167 0.04 16.00 35.00
N GLY A 168 -0.57 15.51 36.08
CA GLY A 168 -1.99 15.18 36.16
C GLY A 168 -2.53 15.32 37.57
#